data_be0250185aba0aa655e67c01b618c96c
#
_entry.id   be0250185aba0aa655e67c01b618c96c
#
_cell.length_a   1.000
_cell.length_b   1.000
_cell.length_c   1.000
_cell.angle_alpha   90.00
_cell.angle_beta   90.00
_cell.angle_gamma   90.00
#
_symmetry.space_group_name_H-M   'P 1'
#
loop_
_entity.id
_entity.type
_entity.pdbx_description
1 polymer ?
#
loop_
_entity_poly.entity_id
_entity_poly.type
_entity_poly.pdbx_seq_one_letter_code
_entity_poly.pdbx_strand_id
1 'polypeptide(L)'
;MKTLLKNGTVVNVFTGELTRENVLIEDDIIIGVGQYSDSDAEKIEDVSGKYICPGFIDGHIHIESTMLTPAELAKLCVPHGTTAIVADPHEIANVCGVEGISYMLEVSNEIPLNVYFMLPSCVPATPFDEAGAVLTAEDLKPLYSSPRVLGLGEMMNYPGVIFGNEDVMRKISDANELGKNIDGHAPFLTGKTLDKYISAGIGSDHECAEIEEAKEKIRKGQFVMIRQGTAARNLDDLISLFDAPYNHRCLLVTDDRHPADIMKEGHIDNIIRLAVKKGKSPITAIQMATIQAAQYFGLRYLGAVAPGYRADMLVLEDLETVDVKDVYSRGVKVVNSKKMIDMKAPQVSENLRRIVLNSFHTGNLTEKDFHIDEKSEKCRVIKLIPGQLVTEEIIQGINWDKNNGVDLERDILKLAVIERHKNTGHKGLGFINGIGLKKGAIASSVSHDSHNLIVIGTNEKDMAIAANHICSVGGNVVVADGEIIAQMSLPIAGLMSEVSGEEIATENETVRKSVYGLGVPEDVEPFMNMAFVSLSVIPSLKMTTLGLVDVDKQELLSLYV
;
A
#
# COMPACT_ATOMS: atom_id res chain seq x y z
N MET A 1 -5.95 -15.52 -32.94
CA MET A 1 -4.64 -16.24 -33.23
C MET A 1 -4.47 -17.31 -32.16
N LYS A 2 -4.24 -18.57 -32.59
CA LYS A 2 -4.06 -19.69 -31.66
C LYS A 2 -2.59 -19.90 -31.32
N THR A 3 -2.28 -19.98 -30.03
CA THR A 3 -0.93 -20.28 -29.53
C THR A 3 -0.96 -21.56 -28.71
N LEU A 4 -0.03 -22.48 -28.97
CA LEU A 4 0.14 -23.74 -28.22
C LEU A 4 1.42 -23.67 -27.39
N LEU A 5 1.26 -23.78 -26.07
CA LEU A 5 2.37 -24.08 -25.15
C LEU A 5 2.47 -25.59 -25.01
N LYS A 6 3.57 -26.19 -25.50
CA LYS A 6 3.71 -27.64 -25.51
C LYS A 6 4.81 -28.17 -24.61
N ASN A 7 4.65 -29.42 -24.20
CA ASN A 7 5.61 -30.20 -23.40
C ASN A 7 5.86 -29.66 -21.98
N GLY A 8 5.03 -28.74 -21.50
CA GLY A 8 5.13 -28.20 -20.13
C GLY A 8 4.52 -29.12 -19.08
N THR A 9 4.76 -28.78 -17.82
CA THR A 9 4.05 -29.34 -16.69
C THR A 9 3.07 -28.29 -16.14
N VAL A 10 1.77 -28.56 -16.23
CA VAL A 10 0.74 -27.66 -15.73
C VAL A 10 0.60 -27.80 -14.23
N VAL A 11 0.62 -26.68 -13.52
CA VAL A 11 0.27 -26.60 -12.09
C VAL A 11 -1.26 -26.53 -12.00
N ASN A 12 -1.90 -27.66 -11.72
CA ASN A 12 -3.34 -27.72 -11.54
C ASN A 12 -3.73 -27.23 -10.15
N VAL A 13 -4.18 -26.00 -10.06
CA VAL A 13 -4.52 -25.36 -8.76
C VAL A 13 -5.83 -25.86 -8.15
N PHE A 14 -6.67 -26.61 -8.89
CA PHE A 14 -7.89 -27.20 -8.35
C PHE A 14 -7.61 -28.47 -7.54
N THR A 15 -6.66 -29.31 -8.01
CA THR A 15 -6.34 -30.58 -7.39
C THR A 15 -5.00 -30.60 -6.67
N GLY A 16 -4.12 -29.62 -6.96
CA GLY A 16 -2.74 -29.60 -6.47
C GLY A 16 -1.80 -30.55 -7.23
N GLU A 17 -2.24 -31.12 -8.34
CA GLU A 17 -1.45 -32.06 -9.16
C GLU A 17 -0.54 -31.30 -10.15
N LEU A 18 0.55 -31.95 -10.52
CA LEU A 18 1.42 -31.56 -11.62
C LEU A 18 1.16 -32.49 -12.80
N THR A 19 0.56 -31.96 -13.87
CA THR A 19 0.16 -32.75 -15.06
C THR A 19 0.97 -32.35 -16.28
N ARG A 20 1.45 -33.34 -17.05
CA ARG A 20 2.21 -33.06 -18.28
C ARG A 20 1.25 -32.92 -19.45
N GLU A 21 0.88 -31.68 -19.75
CA GLU A 21 -0.15 -31.34 -20.72
C GLU A 21 0.23 -30.11 -21.53
N ASN A 22 -0.35 -30.01 -22.74
CA ASN A 22 -0.23 -28.85 -23.59
C ASN A 22 -1.36 -27.87 -23.28
N VAL A 23 -1.11 -26.57 -23.43
CA VAL A 23 -2.10 -25.50 -23.21
C VAL A 23 -2.33 -24.76 -24.52
N LEU A 24 -3.58 -24.78 -25.02
CA LEU A 24 -4.00 -24.11 -26.22
C LEU A 24 -4.75 -22.82 -25.88
N ILE A 25 -4.27 -21.70 -26.40
CA ILE A 25 -4.81 -20.37 -26.19
C ILE A 25 -5.40 -19.86 -27.51
N GLU A 26 -6.56 -19.23 -27.46
CA GLU A 26 -7.13 -18.46 -28.55
C GLU A 26 -7.45 -17.05 -28.05
N ASP A 27 -6.81 -16.05 -28.64
CA ASP A 27 -6.87 -14.65 -28.22
C ASP A 27 -6.53 -14.49 -26.73
N ASP A 28 -7.48 -14.14 -25.86
CA ASP A 28 -7.27 -13.92 -24.42
C ASP A 28 -7.72 -15.11 -23.54
N ILE A 29 -8.20 -16.21 -24.15
CA ILE A 29 -8.82 -17.34 -23.43
C ILE A 29 -8.02 -18.63 -23.64
N ILE A 30 -7.89 -19.41 -22.58
CA ILE A 30 -7.43 -20.80 -22.66
C ILE A 30 -8.59 -21.65 -23.20
N ILE A 31 -8.43 -22.20 -24.40
CA ILE A 31 -9.49 -23.03 -25.02
C ILE A 31 -9.28 -24.52 -24.79
N GLY A 32 -8.09 -24.94 -24.32
CA GLY A 32 -7.82 -26.34 -24.04
C GLY A 32 -6.59 -26.58 -23.21
N VAL A 33 -6.66 -27.63 -22.37
CA VAL A 33 -5.53 -28.19 -21.62
C VAL A 33 -5.59 -29.71 -21.83
N GLY A 34 -4.49 -30.32 -22.30
CA GLY A 34 -4.45 -31.76 -22.60
C GLY A 34 -3.63 -32.10 -23.83
N GLN A 35 -4.09 -33.07 -24.62
CA GLN A 35 -3.39 -33.56 -25.81
C GLN A 35 -3.76 -32.74 -27.04
N TYR A 36 -2.98 -31.71 -27.32
CA TYR A 36 -3.07 -30.87 -28.52
C TYR A 36 -1.80 -31.03 -29.35
N SER A 37 -1.91 -30.91 -30.68
CA SER A 37 -0.81 -31.06 -31.63
C SER A 37 -0.44 -29.74 -32.31
N ASP A 38 0.67 -29.71 -32.99
CA ASP A 38 1.16 -28.53 -33.72
C ASP A 38 0.15 -28.05 -34.79
N SER A 39 -0.73 -28.93 -35.30
CA SER A 39 -1.80 -28.56 -36.24
C SER A 39 -2.96 -27.79 -35.64
N ASP A 40 -3.07 -27.74 -34.32
CA ASP A 40 -4.18 -27.08 -33.60
C ASP A 40 -3.91 -25.57 -33.39
N ALA A 41 -2.68 -25.10 -33.68
CA ALA A 41 -2.24 -23.73 -33.43
C ALA A 41 -1.45 -23.11 -34.60
N GLU A 42 -1.49 -21.78 -34.66
CA GLU A 42 -0.72 -20.97 -35.59
C GLU A 42 0.70 -20.67 -35.08
N LYS A 43 0.81 -20.54 -33.74
CA LYS A 43 2.07 -20.31 -33.03
C LYS A 43 2.33 -21.43 -32.04
N ILE A 44 3.55 -21.93 -32.01
CA ILE A 44 3.96 -23.03 -31.13
C ILE A 44 5.12 -22.53 -30.27
N GLU A 45 5.02 -22.75 -28.97
CA GLU A 45 6.09 -22.48 -28.02
C GLU A 45 6.40 -23.76 -27.22
N ASP A 46 7.64 -24.21 -27.31
CA ASP A 46 8.12 -25.36 -26.56
C ASP A 46 8.58 -24.92 -25.18
N VAL A 47 7.87 -25.39 -24.16
CA VAL A 47 8.15 -25.13 -22.75
C VAL A 47 8.57 -26.41 -22.02
N SER A 48 9.29 -27.31 -22.73
CA SER A 48 9.83 -28.54 -22.16
C SER A 48 10.64 -28.30 -20.89
N GLY A 49 10.38 -29.10 -19.88
CA GLY A 49 11.07 -29.02 -18.59
C GLY A 49 10.67 -27.83 -17.71
N LYS A 50 9.64 -27.08 -18.11
CA LYS A 50 9.15 -25.90 -17.36
C LYS A 50 7.74 -26.16 -16.84
N TYR A 51 7.31 -25.28 -15.93
CA TYR A 51 5.98 -25.32 -15.35
C TYR A 51 5.11 -24.21 -15.95
N ILE A 52 3.86 -24.54 -16.27
CA ILE A 52 2.83 -23.59 -16.68
C ILE A 52 1.94 -23.37 -15.45
N CYS A 53 1.94 -22.14 -14.95
CA CYS A 53 1.26 -21.74 -13.73
C CYS A 53 0.27 -20.60 -14.01
N PRO A 54 -0.84 -20.46 -13.29
CA PRO A 54 -1.65 -19.24 -13.37
C PRO A 54 -0.84 -18.02 -12.95
N GLY A 55 -1.16 -16.86 -13.51
CA GLY A 55 -0.61 -15.58 -13.05
C GLY A 55 -0.96 -15.29 -11.60
N PHE A 56 -0.01 -14.75 -10.84
CA PHE A 56 -0.22 -14.42 -9.43
C PHE A 56 -1.15 -13.22 -9.27
N ILE A 57 -1.93 -13.25 -8.20
CA ILE A 57 -2.88 -12.21 -7.81
C ILE A 57 -2.43 -11.67 -6.44
N ASP A 58 -2.14 -10.38 -6.37
CA ASP A 58 -1.99 -9.68 -5.11
C ASP A 58 -3.37 -9.25 -4.60
N GLY A 59 -3.79 -9.80 -3.48
CA GLY A 59 -5.14 -9.59 -2.96
C GLY A 59 -5.34 -8.26 -2.22
N HIS A 60 -4.27 -7.53 -1.90
CA HIS A 60 -4.36 -6.23 -1.22
C HIS A 60 -3.05 -5.44 -1.37
N ILE A 61 -3.14 -4.25 -1.95
CA ILE A 61 -2.01 -3.35 -2.17
C ILE A 61 -2.47 -1.90 -2.18
N HIS A 62 -1.64 -1.00 -1.62
CA HIS A 62 -1.70 0.44 -1.85
C HIS A 62 -0.68 0.79 -2.93
N ILE A 63 -1.16 1.07 -4.15
CA ILE A 63 -0.28 1.40 -5.28
C ILE A 63 0.56 2.63 -4.96
N GLU A 64 -0.04 3.60 -4.29
CA GLU A 64 0.58 4.86 -3.88
C GLU A 64 1.81 4.66 -3.00
N SER A 65 1.81 3.65 -2.14
CA SER A 65 2.96 3.28 -1.30
C SER A 65 4.16 2.78 -2.11
N THR A 66 3.92 2.37 -3.36
CA THR A 66 5.03 2.10 -4.29
C THR A 66 5.65 3.37 -4.87
N MET A 67 5.05 4.54 -4.63
CA MET A 67 5.44 5.84 -5.21
C MET A 67 5.37 5.88 -6.76
N LEU A 68 4.77 4.89 -7.38
CA LEU A 68 4.68 4.69 -8.82
C LEU A 68 3.22 4.74 -9.30
N THR A 69 3.02 5.21 -10.53
CA THR A 69 1.74 4.99 -11.19
C THR A 69 1.51 3.50 -11.45
N PRO A 70 0.24 3.05 -11.65
CA PRO A 70 -0.06 1.66 -12.00
C PRO A 70 0.74 1.13 -13.20
N ALA A 71 1.03 1.99 -14.18
CA ALA A 71 1.81 1.62 -15.36
C ALA A 71 3.28 1.34 -15.04
N GLU A 72 3.90 2.16 -14.20
CA GLU A 72 5.29 1.94 -13.77
C GLU A 72 5.39 0.76 -12.79
N LEU A 73 4.41 0.61 -11.89
CA LEU A 73 4.32 -0.59 -11.04
C LEU A 73 4.21 -1.88 -11.87
N ALA A 74 3.42 -1.88 -12.95
CA ALA A 74 3.30 -3.05 -13.82
C ALA A 74 4.66 -3.49 -14.39
N LYS A 75 5.55 -2.55 -14.72
CA LYS A 75 6.90 -2.87 -15.22
C LYS A 75 7.76 -3.58 -14.16
N LEU A 76 7.48 -3.36 -12.88
CA LEU A 76 8.20 -4.01 -11.79
C LEU A 76 7.56 -5.36 -11.42
N CYS A 77 6.24 -5.41 -11.19
CA CYS A 77 5.60 -6.61 -10.63
C CYS A 77 5.27 -7.69 -11.66
N VAL A 78 4.98 -7.32 -12.93
CA VAL A 78 4.64 -8.31 -13.98
C VAL A 78 5.81 -9.24 -14.30
N PRO A 79 7.09 -8.80 -14.39
CA PRO A 79 8.23 -9.71 -14.54
C PRO A 79 8.38 -10.72 -13.39
N HIS A 80 7.83 -10.42 -12.21
CA HIS A 80 7.74 -11.31 -11.05
C HIS A 80 6.51 -12.22 -11.06
N GLY A 81 5.73 -12.21 -12.15
CA GLY A 81 4.58 -13.10 -12.34
C GLY A 81 3.26 -12.58 -11.78
N THR A 82 3.20 -11.39 -11.20
CA THR A 82 1.94 -10.80 -10.78
C THR A 82 1.19 -10.25 -11.99
N THR A 83 0.05 -10.85 -12.31
CA THR A 83 -0.80 -10.46 -13.46
C THR A 83 -2.07 -9.75 -13.06
N ALA A 84 -2.41 -9.78 -11.78
CA ALA A 84 -3.55 -9.06 -11.23
C ALA A 84 -3.23 -8.52 -9.83
N ILE A 85 -3.81 -7.37 -9.49
CA ILE A 85 -3.77 -6.76 -8.16
C ILE A 85 -5.16 -6.26 -7.77
N VAL A 86 -5.45 -6.26 -6.48
CA VAL A 86 -6.63 -5.64 -5.88
C VAL A 86 -6.16 -4.49 -5.01
N ALA A 87 -6.33 -3.27 -5.49
CA ALA A 87 -5.84 -2.06 -4.85
C ALA A 87 -6.93 -1.39 -4.01
N ASP A 88 -6.56 -0.86 -2.85
CA ASP A 88 -7.36 0.09 -2.09
C ASP A 88 -6.75 1.49 -2.25
N PRO A 89 -7.34 2.39 -3.04
CA PRO A 89 -6.77 3.70 -3.36
C PRO A 89 -7.15 4.76 -2.32
N HIS A 90 -7.19 4.42 -1.02
CA HIS A 90 -7.59 5.38 0.01
C HIS A 90 -6.59 6.53 0.17
N GLU A 91 -5.33 6.30 -0.14
CA GLU A 91 -4.28 7.29 -0.06
C GLU A 91 -4.54 8.48 -1.02
N ILE A 92 -4.69 8.21 -2.31
CA ILE A 92 -5.03 9.27 -3.28
C ILE A 92 -6.46 9.80 -3.06
N ALA A 93 -7.37 8.99 -2.52
CA ALA A 93 -8.72 9.42 -2.19
C ALA A 93 -8.72 10.43 -1.03
N ASN A 94 -7.82 10.30 -0.05
CA ASN A 94 -7.63 11.32 1.00
C ASN A 94 -7.16 12.66 0.43
N VAL A 95 -6.44 12.67 -0.69
CA VAL A 95 -5.94 13.89 -1.33
C VAL A 95 -6.93 14.46 -2.34
N CYS A 96 -7.44 13.64 -3.24
CA CYS A 96 -8.20 14.06 -4.43
C CYS A 96 -9.65 13.51 -4.47
N GLY A 97 -10.12 12.85 -3.43
CA GLY A 97 -11.51 12.35 -3.36
C GLY A 97 -11.84 11.33 -4.45
N VAL A 98 -13.08 11.42 -4.95
CA VAL A 98 -13.62 10.58 -6.03
C VAL A 98 -12.81 10.74 -7.33
N GLU A 99 -12.28 11.93 -7.58
CA GLU A 99 -11.43 12.20 -8.75
C GLU A 99 -10.10 11.45 -8.67
N GLY A 100 -9.53 11.28 -7.48
CA GLY A 100 -8.35 10.44 -7.25
C GLY A 100 -8.61 8.97 -7.59
N ILE A 101 -9.73 8.42 -7.12
CA ILE A 101 -10.16 7.05 -7.46
C ILE A 101 -10.39 6.91 -8.98
N SER A 102 -11.03 7.90 -9.59
CA SER A 102 -11.30 7.94 -11.03
C SER A 102 -10.00 8.00 -11.85
N TYR A 103 -9.00 8.77 -11.38
CA TYR A 103 -7.66 8.79 -11.96
C TYR A 103 -7.01 7.41 -11.94
N MET A 104 -7.03 6.72 -10.79
CA MET A 104 -6.46 5.37 -10.66
C MET A 104 -7.16 4.37 -11.58
N LEU A 105 -8.48 4.49 -11.74
CA LEU A 105 -9.24 3.69 -12.70
C LEU A 105 -8.82 3.97 -14.15
N GLU A 106 -8.60 5.22 -14.54
CA GLU A 106 -8.19 5.56 -15.92
C GLU A 106 -6.74 5.17 -16.21
N VAL A 107 -5.80 5.53 -15.32
CA VAL A 107 -4.36 5.30 -15.54
C VAL A 107 -3.96 3.81 -15.50
N SER A 108 -4.85 2.96 -15.01
CA SER A 108 -4.67 1.50 -15.02
C SER A 108 -5.37 0.80 -16.19
N ASN A 109 -5.88 1.55 -17.19
CA ASN A 109 -6.44 0.96 -18.40
C ASN A 109 -5.34 0.50 -19.37
N GLU A 110 -5.61 -0.60 -20.07
CA GLU A 110 -4.80 -1.12 -21.17
C GLU A 110 -3.33 -1.45 -20.82
N ILE A 111 -2.98 -1.52 -19.53
CA ILE A 111 -1.69 -2.02 -19.08
C ILE A 111 -1.72 -3.56 -18.96
N PRO A 112 -0.58 -4.26 -19.03
CA PRO A 112 -0.51 -5.72 -18.94
C PRO A 112 -0.71 -6.28 -17.53
N LEU A 113 -1.09 -5.46 -16.58
CA LEU A 113 -1.51 -5.79 -15.23
C LEU A 113 -3.01 -5.56 -15.09
N ASN A 114 -3.74 -6.53 -14.57
CA ASN A 114 -5.16 -6.36 -14.28
C ASN A 114 -5.31 -5.69 -12.93
N VAL A 115 -5.77 -4.44 -12.92
CA VAL A 115 -5.96 -3.67 -11.69
C VAL A 115 -7.44 -3.63 -11.34
N TYR A 116 -7.78 -4.21 -10.21
CA TYR A 116 -9.09 -4.14 -9.57
C TYR A 116 -9.01 -3.21 -8.36
N PHE A 117 -10.16 -2.72 -7.92
CA PHE A 117 -10.22 -1.74 -6.84
C PHE A 117 -11.25 -2.13 -5.78
N MET A 118 -10.87 -1.89 -4.54
CA MET A 118 -11.77 -1.79 -3.40
C MET A 118 -11.98 -0.31 -3.10
N LEU A 119 -13.22 0.14 -2.89
CA LEU A 119 -13.49 1.55 -2.60
C LEU A 119 -13.09 1.88 -1.16
N PRO A 120 -12.44 3.01 -0.92
CA PRO A 120 -11.98 3.39 0.41
C PRO A 120 -13.13 3.47 1.43
N SER A 121 -13.02 2.77 2.54
CA SER A 121 -14.04 2.75 3.60
C SER A 121 -13.96 3.98 4.52
N CYS A 122 -12.75 4.50 4.74
CA CYS A 122 -12.44 5.50 5.76
C CYS A 122 -11.63 6.65 5.17
N VAL A 123 -12.30 7.68 4.66
CA VAL A 123 -11.68 8.92 4.17
C VAL A 123 -12.43 10.11 4.76
N PRO A 124 -11.82 10.84 5.69
CA PRO A 124 -10.56 10.57 6.40
C PRO A 124 -10.66 9.36 7.35
N ALA A 125 -9.49 8.91 7.85
CA ALA A 125 -9.40 7.78 8.78
C ALA A 125 -10.10 8.07 10.12
N THR A 126 -9.93 9.28 10.66
CA THR A 126 -10.54 9.74 11.92
C THR A 126 -11.07 11.16 11.82
N PRO A 127 -11.93 11.60 12.77
CA PRO A 127 -12.39 13.01 12.85
C PRO A 127 -11.27 14.01 13.18
N PHE A 128 -10.10 13.56 13.57
CA PHE A 128 -8.94 14.41 13.89
C PHE A 128 -8.09 14.73 12.66
N ASP A 129 -8.38 14.09 11.53
CA ASP A 129 -7.62 14.23 10.29
C ASP A 129 -8.35 15.15 9.32
N GLU A 130 -7.69 16.21 8.89
CA GLU A 130 -8.15 17.04 7.78
C GLU A 130 -7.58 16.47 6.48
N ALA A 131 -8.44 15.96 5.63
CA ALA A 131 -8.10 15.41 4.33
C ALA A 131 -8.63 16.29 3.18
N GLY A 132 -8.18 16.04 1.96
CA GLY A 132 -8.68 16.69 0.76
C GLY A 132 -10.17 16.45 0.52
N ALA A 133 -10.65 15.27 0.91
CA ALA A 133 -12.04 14.88 0.79
C ALA A 133 -12.57 14.25 2.09
N VAL A 134 -13.89 14.22 2.19
CA VAL A 134 -14.65 13.37 3.11
C VAL A 134 -15.58 12.54 2.24
N LEU A 135 -15.33 11.22 2.18
CA LEU A 135 -16.10 10.34 1.32
C LEU A 135 -17.22 9.65 2.11
N THR A 136 -18.44 9.96 1.73
CA THR A 136 -19.66 9.34 2.27
C THR A 136 -20.09 8.11 1.44
N ALA A 137 -21.04 7.34 1.95
CA ALA A 137 -21.64 6.25 1.19
C ALA A 137 -22.25 6.74 -0.16
N GLU A 138 -22.80 7.96 -0.19
CA GLU A 138 -23.39 8.54 -1.41
C GLU A 138 -22.34 8.86 -2.47
N ASP A 139 -21.15 9.30 -2.06
CA ASP A 139 -20.03 9.59 -2.96
C ASP A 139 -19.47 8.32 -3.60
N LEU A 140 -19.41 7.21 -2.84
CA LEU A 140 -18.84 5.94 -3.31
C LEU A 140 -19.82 5.13 -4.18
N LYS A 141 -21.12 5.23 -3.94
CA LYS A 141 -22.16 4.41 -4.58
C LYS A 141 -22.09 4.39 -6.12
N PRO A 142 -21.87 5.52 -6.82
CA PRO A 142 -21.77 5.53 -8.29
C PRO A 142 -20.60 4.71 -8.83
N LEU A 143 -19.50 4.63 -8.08
CA LEU A 143 -18.27 3.94 -8.50
C LEU A 143 -18.42 2.42 -8.57
N TYR A 144 -19.38 1.84 -7.83
CA TYR A 144 -19.69 0.40 -7.91
C TYR A 144 -20.18 -0.05 -9.29
N SER A 145 -20.55 0.88 -10.17
CA SER A 145 -20.92 0.57 -11.56
C SER A 145 -19.75 0.10 -12.41
N SER A 146 -18.53 0.41 -12.01
CA SER A 146 -17.32 -0.08 -12.71
C SER A 146 -17.13 -1.59 -12.45
N PRO A 147 -16.94 -2.41 -13.49
CA PRO A 147 -16.68 -3.84 -13.32
C PRO A 147 -15.34 -4.15 -12.64
N ARG A 148 -14.46 -3.17 -12.56
CA ARG A 148 -13.17 -3.29 -11.85
C ARG A 148 -13.26 -2.93 -10.37
N VAL A 149 -14.40 -2.39 -9.91
CA VAL A 149 -14.67 -2.15 -8.49
C VAL A 149 -15.29 -3.39 -7.88
N LEU A 150 -14.54 -4.10 -7.03
CA LEU A 150 -14.92 -5.39 -6.46
C LEU A 150 -15.65 -5.26 -5.13
N GLY A 151 -15.41 -4.18 -4.39
CA GLY A 151 -15.98 -4.05 -3.06
C GLY A 151 -15.64 -2.77 -2.34
N LEU A 152 -15.88 -2.81 -1.02
CA LEU A 152 -15.48 -1.80 -0.05
C LEU A 152 -14.14 -2.21 0.55
N GLY A 153 -13.18 -1.30 0.57
CA GLY A 153 -11.82 -1.51 1.04
C GLY A 153 -11.72 -1.71 2.55
N GLU A 154 -10.51 -1.81 3.02
CA GLU A 154 -10.22 -2.13 4.41
C GLU A 154 -11.01 -1.29 5.41
N MET A 155 -11.83 -1.96 6.22
CA MET A 155 -12.68 -1.31 7.22
C MET A 155 -11.89 -1.00 8.49
N MET A 156 -11.05 0.04 8.44
CA MET A 156 -10.22 0.50 9.57
C MET A 156 -11.06 1.02 10.74
N ASN A 157 -12.23 1.61 10.45
CA ASN A 157 -13.13 2.10 11.49
C ASN A 157 -13.97 0.97 12.11
N TYR A 158 -13.29 -0.07 12.66
CA TYR A 158 -14.01 -1.15 13.36
C TYR A 158 -14.80 -0.64 14.57
N PRO A 159 -14.39 0.41 15.32
CA PRO A 159 -15.24 0.99 16.35
C PRO A 159 -16.58 1.51 15.78
N GLY A 160 -16.53 2.17 14.64
CA GLY A 160 -17.74 2.63 13.94
C GLY A 160 -18.70 1.49 13.58
N VAL A 161 -18.17 0.33 13.17
CA VAL A 161 -18.97 -0.88 12.95
C VAL A 161 -19.59 -1.39 14.27
N ILE A 162 -18.79 -1.51 15.32
CA ILE A 162 -19.22 -2.07 16.61
C ILE A 162 -20.27 -1.18 17.30
N PHE A 163 -20.12 0.13 17.20
CA PHE A 163 -21.03 1.11 17.83
C PHE A 163 -22.12 1.61 16.90
N GLY A 164 -22.14 1.19 15.64
CA GLY A 164 -23.20 1.49 14.69
C GLY A 164 -23.15 2.92 14.13
N ASN A 165 -21.98 3.42 13.76
CA ASN A 165 -21.87 4.71 13.07
C ASN A 165 -22.69 4.67 11.77
N GLU A 166 -23.52 5.69 11.55
CA GLU A 166 -24.54 5.71 10.50
C GLU A 166 -23.90 5.61 9.09
N ASP A 167 -22.89 6.42 8.79
CA ASP A 167 -22.23 6.42 7.47
C ASP A 167 -21.45 5.13 7.22
N VAL A 168 -20.72 4.64 8.23
CA VAL A 168 -19.99 3.36 8.16
C VAL A 168 -20.97 2.22 7.86
N MET A 169 -22.07 2.14 8.59
CA MET A 169 -23.07 1.09 8.40
C MET A 169 -23.78 1.22 7.04
N ARG A 170 -23.94 2.45 6.53
CA ARG A 170 -24.51 2.69 5.20
C ARG A 170 -23.57 2.24 4.09
N LYS A 171 -22.25 2.53 4.17
CA LYS A 171 -21.24 2.01 3.22
C LYS A 171 -21.26 0.48 3.17
N ILE A 172 -21.31 -0.15 4.33
CA ILE A 172 -21.40 -1.62 4.48
C ILE A 172 -22.70 -2.14 3.84
N SER A 173 -23.86 -1.49 4.12
CA SER A 173 -25.15 -1.89 3.55
C SER A 173 -25.16 -1.79 2.02
N ASP A 174 -24.66 -0.68 1.47
CA ASP A 174 -24.60 -0.48 0.01
C ASP A 174 -23.73 -1.56 -0.67
N ALA A 175 -22.58 -1.91 -0.07
CA ALA A 175 -21.73 -2.99 -0.58
C ALA A 175 -22.44 -4.36 -0.52
N ASN A 176 -23.05 -4.70 0.62
CA ASN A 176 -23.78 -5.96 0.80
C ASN A 176 -24.97 -6.09 -0.16
N GLU A 177 -25.78 -5.01 -0.35
CA GLU A 177 -26.92 -4.99 -1.27
C GLU A 177 -26.50 -5.23 -2.72
N LEU A 178 -25.30 -4.78 -3.09
CA LEU A 178 -24.72 -4.98 -4.42
C LEU A 178 -23.97 -6.31 -4.57
N GLY A 179 -23.91 -7.13 -3.51
CA GLY A 179 -23.17 -8.40 -3.50
C GLY A 179 -21.64 -8.21 -3.67
N LYS A 180 -21.13 -7.09 -3.18
CA LYS A 180 -19.71 -6.73 -3.23
C LYS A 180 -18.99 -7.20 -1.97
N ASN A 181 -17.68 -7.49 -2.09
CA ASN A 181 -16.86 -7.85 -0.95
C ASN A 181 -16.63 -6.64 -0.03
N ILE A 182 -16.36 -6.92 1.24
CA ILE A 182 -15.94 -5.89 2.22
C ILE A 182 -14.67 -6.43 2.89
N ASP A 183 -13.57 -5.74 2.71
CA ASP A 183 -12.30 -6.10 3.34
C ASP A 183 -12.19 -5.48 4.73
N GLY A 184 -11.41 -6.14 5.58
CA GLY A 184 -11.23 -5.74 6.96
C GLY A 184 -9.82 -5.33 7.31
N HIS A 185 -9.75 -4.53 8.38
CA HIS A 185 -8.55 -4.06 9.04
C HIS A 185 -8.86 -3.95 10.53
N ALA A 186 -8.61 -5.01 11.28
CA ALA A 186 -9.03 -5.07 12.69
C ALA A 186 -7.98 -5.83 13.54
N PRO A 187 -6.80 -5.21 13.76
CA PRO A 187 -5.75 -5.83 14.56
C PRO A 187 -6.24 -6.14 15.97
N PHE A 188 -5.89 -7.32 16.49
CA PHE A 188 -6.22 -7.81 17.84
C PHE A 188 -7.71 -7.91 18.15
N LEU A 189 -8.60 -7.73 17.18
CA LEU A 189 -10.04 -7.87 17.39
C LEU A 189 -10.42 -9.34 17.52
N THR A 190 -11.00 -9.72 18.67
CA THR A 190 -11.35 -11.10 19.01
C THR A 190 -12.70 -11.19 19.73
N GLY A 191 -13.17 -12.40 20.01
CA GLY A 191 -14.36 -12.65 20.82
C GLY A 191 -15.64 -12.05 20.25
N LYS A 192 -16.48 -11.48 21.13
CA LYS A 192 -17.81 -10.94 20.78
C LYS A 192 -17.74 -9.68 19.91
N THR A 193 -16.67 -8.90 20.02
CA THR A 193 -16.45 -7.71 19.19
C THR A 193 -16.13 -8.11 17.76
N LEU A 194 -15.32 -9.15 17.59
CA LEU A 194 -15.07 -9.77 16.28
C LEU A 194 -16.37 -10.33 15.68
N ASP A 195 -17.23 -10.97 16.48
CA ASP A 195 -18.52 -11.47 15.99
C ASP A 195 -19.39 -10.36 15.39
N LYS A 196 -19.45 -9.18 16.04
CA LYS A 196 -20.18 -8.02 15.50
C LYS A 196 -19.59 -7.52 14.20
N TYR A 197 -18.26 -7.42 14.12
CA TYR A 197 -17.53 -6.98 12.95
C TYR A 197 -17.79 -7.89 11.75
N ILE A 198 -17.64 -9.20 11.93
CA ILE A 198 -17.92 -10.20 10.88
C ILE A 198 -19.40 -10.20 10.48
N SER A 199 -20.32 -10.11 11.46
CA SER A 199 -21.76 -10.11 11.21
C SER A 199 -22.24 -8.91 10.38
N ALA A 200 -21.46 -7.83 10.30
CA ALA A 200 -21.74 -6.71 9.42
C ALA A 200 -21.41 -7.02 7.94
N GLY A 201 -20.70 -8.12 7.66
CA GLY A 201 -20.36 -8.56 6.31
C GLY A 201 -18.89 -8.45 5.94
N ILE A 202 -18.01 -8.08 6.89
CA ILE A 202 -16.57 -7.94 6.63
C ILE A 202 -15.95 -9.35 6.48
N GLY A 203 -15.41 -9.64 5.29
CA GLY A 203 -15.02 -10.96 4.83
C GLY A 203 -13.55 -11.33 4.99
N SER A 204 -12.68 -10.37 5.29
CA SER A 204 -11.22 -10.59 5.38
C SER A 204 -10.56 -9.81 6.51
N ASP A 205 -9.27 -10.08 6.73
CA ASP A 205 -8.39 -9.26 7.57
C ASP A 205 -6.92 -9.51 7.19
N HIS A 206 -6.11 -8.45 7.10
CA HIS A 206 -4.67 -8.53 6.80
C HIS A 206 -3.78 -8.09 7.97
N GLU A 207 -4.39 -7.63 9.08
CA GLU A 207 -3.69 -7.09 10.25
C GLU A 207 -3.37 -8.12 11.34
N CYS A 208 -3.67 -9.40 11.11
CA CYS A 208 -3.36 -10.43 12.10
C CYS A 208 -1.86 -10.47 12.41
N ALA A 209 -1.50 -10.22 13.67
CA ALA A 209 -0.14 -10.31 14.16
C ALA A 209 0.15 -11.66 14.85
N GLU A 210 -0.88 -12.32 15.38
CA GLU A 210 -0.77 -13.57 16.13
C GLU A 210 -1.54 -14.72 15.48
N ILE A 211 -0.95 -15.92 15.55
CA ILE A 211 -1.52 -17.11 14.92
C ILE A 211 -2.90 -17.49 15.46
N GLU A 212 -3.15 -17.33 16.77
CA GLU A 212 -4.44 -17.70 17.37
C GLU A 212 -5.55 -16.68 17.01
N GLU A 213 -5.21 -15.41 16.90
CA GLU A 213 -6.09 -14.38 16.33
C GLU A 213 -6.52 -14.76 14.91
N ALA A 214 -5.55 -15.06 14.04
CA ALA A 214 -5.80 -15.44 12.65
C ALA A 214 -6.69 -16.71 12.55
N LYS A 215 -6.41 -17.73 13.37
CA LYS A 215 -7.23 -18.94 13.42
C LYS A 215 -8.65 -18.67 13.92
N GLU A 216 -8.85 -17.77 14.88
CA GLU A 216 -10.18 -17.37 15.33
C GLU A 216 -10.97 -16.72 14.19
N LYS A 217 -10.37 -15.76 13.47
CA LYS A 217 -10.99 -15.10 12.32
C LYS A 217 -11.38 -16.11 11.23
N ILE A 218 -10.49 -17.06 10.88
CA ILE A 218 -10.79 -18.12 9.91
C ILE A 218 -11.94 -19.03 10.40
N ARG A 219 -11.93 -19.47 11.67
CA ARG A 219 -13.01 -20.31 12.24
C ARG A 219 -14.37 -19.62 12.20
N LYS A 220 -14.38 -18.29 12.24
CA LYS A 220 -15.59 -17.44 12.17
C LYS A 220 -15.97 -17.05 10.74
N GLY A 221 -15.21 -17.49 9.74
CA GLY A 221 -15.55 -17.35 8.32
C GLY A 221 -14.80 -16.30 7.55
N GLN A 222 -13.92 -15.50 8.16
CA GLN A 222 -13.08 -14.57 7.42
C GLN A 222 -11.97 -15.28 6.63
N PHE A 223 -11.50 -14.61 5.60
CA PHE A 223 -10.20 -14.90 5.00
C PHE A 223 -9.11 -14.13 5.74
N VAL A 224 -7.93 -14.73 5.85
CA VAL A 224 -6.73 -14.07 6.36
C VAL A 224 -5.80 -13.80 5.20
N MET A 225 -5.41 -12.55 5.03
CA MET A 225 -4.46 -12.12 4.03
C MET A 225 -3.08 -12.05 4.69
N ILE A 226 -2.17 -12.92 4.24
CA ILE A 226 -0.80 -12.98 4.76
C ILE A 226 0.03 -12.00 4.00
N ARG A 227 0.53 -10.97 4.69
CA ARG A 227 1.22 -9.84 4.06
C ARG A 227 2.73 -9.89 4.22
N GLN A 228 3.40 -9.35 3.20
CA GLN A 228 4.85 -9.19 3.18
C GLN A 228 5.20 -7.85 2.53
N GLY A 229 4.90 -6.78 3.23
CA GLY A 229 5.17 -5.39 2.83
C GLY A 229 6.62 -4.97 3.07
N THR A 230 6.89 -3.69 2.98
CA THR A 230 8.18 -3.09 3.34
C THR A 230 8.31 -2.99 4.86
N ALA A 231 7.34 -2.39 5.53
CA ALA A 231 7.31 -2.20 6.97
C ALA A 231 6.60 -3.35 7.70
N ALA A 232 5.40 -3.67 7.27
CA ALA A 232 4.53 -4.64 7.92
C ALA A 232 4.64 -6.03 7.28
N ARG A 233 5.02 -7.02 8.09
CA ARG A 233 5.29 -8.39 7.66
C ARG A 233 4.78 -9.36 8.72
N ASN A 234 3.86 -10.25 8.33
CA ASN A 234 3.32 -11.26 9.25
C ASN A 234 3.48 -12.72 8.75
N LEU A 235 4.19 -12.91 7.63
CA LEU A 235 4.39 -14.25 7.06
C LEU A 235 5.02 -15.22 8.06
N ASP A 236 6.01 -14.76 8.84
CA ASP A 236 6.73 -15.61 9.78
C ASP A 236 5.84 -16.09 10.91
N ASP A 237 5.03 -15.21 11.47
CA ASP A 237 4.11 -15.49 12.56
C ASP A 237 2.92 -16.35 12.10
N LEU A 238 2.49 -16.18 10.85
CA LEU A 238 1.34 -16.88 10.28
C LEU A 238 1.71 -18.09 9.40
N ILE A 239 2.97 -18.48 9.33
CA ILE A 239 3.46 -19.52 8.40
C ILE A 239 2.74 -20.87 8.57
N SER A 240 2.24 -21.19 9.76
CA SER A 240 1.48 -22.42 10.01
C SER A 240 0.11 -22.44 9.32
N LEU A 241 -0.41 -21.30 8.85
CA LEU A 241 -1.66 -21.24 8.09
C LEU A 241 -1.54 -21.80 6.67
N PHE A 242 -0.31 -22.01 6.17
CA PHE A 242 -0.09 -22.71 4.90
C PHE A 242 -0.47 -24.20 4.95
N ASP A 243 -0.67 -24.75 6.14
CA ASP A 243 -1.07 -26.14 6.33
C ASP A 243 -2.59 -26.28 6.48
N ALA A 244 -3.12 -27.45 6.09
CA ALA A 244 -4.52 -27.80 6.36
C ALA A 244 -4.80 -27.78 7.88
N PRO A 245 -6.00 -27.37 8.31
CA PRO A 245 -7.19 -27.05 7.52
C PRO A 245 -7.32 -25.56 7.16
N TYR A 246 -6.34 -24.72 7.47
CA TYR A 246 -6.48 -23.25 7.40
C TYR A 246 -6.14 -22.66 6.02
N ASN A 247 -5.24 -23.31 5.28
CA ASN A 247 -4.67 -22.80 4.03
C ASN A 247 -5.70 -22.34 2.98
N HIS A 248 -6.85 -22.99 2.91
CA HIS A 248 -7.89 -22.69 1.93
C HIS A 248 -8.68 -21.40 2.22
N ARG A 249 -8.38 -20.73 3.32
CA ARG A 249 -8.96 -19.43 3.71
C ARG A 249 -7.88 -18.37 3.86
N CYS A 250 -6.76 -18.53 3.17
CA CYS A 250 -5.65 -17.57 3.21
C CYS A 250 -5.30 -17.07 1.82
N LEU A 251 -4.94 -15.78 1.72
CA LEU A 251 -4.45 -15.12 0.52
C LEU A 251 -3.04 -14.60 0.78
N LEU A 252 -2.29 -14.29 -0.29
CA LEU A 252 -1.00 -13.62 -0.21
C LEU A 252 -1.15 -12.19 -0.72
N VAL A 253 -0.58 -11.24 0.01
CA VAL A 253 -0.71 -9.81 -0.28
C VAL A 253 0.59 -9.06 0.00
N THR A 254 0.77 -7.90 -0.62
CA THR A 254 1.95 -7.06 -0.35
C THR A 254 1.66 -5.90 0.58
N ASP A 255 0.46 -5.35 0.57
CA ASP A 255 0.11 -4.15 1.32
C ASP A 255 1.00 -2.97 0.90
N ASP A 256 1.67 -2.27 1.81
CA ASP A 256 2.65 -1.21 1.53
C ASP A 256 4.00 -1.78 1.09
N ARG A 257 4.37 -1.65 -0.19
CA ARG A 257 5.62 -2.17 -0.69
C ARG A 257 6.37 -1.18 -1.57
N HIS A 258 7.63 -0.88 -1.19
CA HIS A 258 8.47 0.06 -1.91
C HIS A 258 9.10 -0.53 -3.18
N PRO A 259 9.37 0.30 -4.22
CA PRO A 259 9.94 -0.18 -5.50
C PRO A 259 11.30 -0.86 -5.32
N ALA A 260 12.15 -0.34 -4.43
CA ALA A 260 13.46 -0.93 -4.16
C ALA A 260 13.37 -2.38 -3.65
N ASP A 261 12.35 -2.69 -2.83
CA ASP A 261 12.12 -4.05 -2.33
C ASP A 261 11.57 -4.95 -3.44
N ILE A 262 10.67 -4.44 -4.30
CA ILE A 262 10.17 -5.20 -5.45
C ILE A 262 11.33 -5.58 -6.37
N MET A 263 12.20 -4.64 -6.70
CA MET A 263 13.36 -4.89 -7.58
C MET A 263 14.38 -5.86 -6.96
N LYS A 264 14.58 -5.79 -5.66
CA LYS A 264 15.58 -6.60 -4.96
C LYS A 264 15.08 -8.00 -4.61
N GLU A 265 13.84 -8.09 -4.14
CA GLU A 265 13.28 -9.29 -3.53
C GLU A 265 12.22 -9.96 -4.43
N GLY A 266 11.50 -9.19 -5.25
CA GLY A 266 10.33 -9.60 -5.99
C GLY A 266 9.02 -9.12 -5.38
N HIS A 267 7.91 -9.64 -5.88
CA HIS A 267 6.54 -9.28 -5.49
C HIS A 267 5.85 -10.47 -4.81
N ILE A 268 4.72 -10.96 -5.33
CA ILE A 268 4.05 -12.18 -4.80
C ILE A 268 4.94 -13.42 -4.90
N ASP A 269 5.77 -13.52 -5.94
CA ASP A 269 6.78 -14.60 -6.07
C ASP A 269 7.73 -14.68 -4.86
N ASN A 270 8.07 -13.53 -4.28
CA ASN A 270 8.90 -13.48 -3.08
C ASN A 270 8.19 -14.12 -1.88
N ILE A 271 6.89 -13.86 -1.68
CA ILE A 271 6.12 -14.44 -0.57
C ILE A 271 6.07 -15.97 -0.70
N ILE A 272 5.78 -16.45 -1.92
CA ILE A 272 5.79 -17.90 -2.22
C ILE A 272 7.16 -18.49 -1.93
N ARG A 273 8.23 -17.87 -2.41
CA ARG A 273 9.62 -18.30 -2.23
C ARG A 273 10.03 -18.36 -0.76
N LEU A 274 9.63 -17.36 0.04
CA LEU A 274 9.87 -17.34 1.48
C LEU A 274 9.12 -18.47 2.20
N ALA A 275 7.87 -18.73 1.84
CA ALA A 275 7.10 -19.84 2.41
C ALA A 275 7.74 -21.20 2.07
N VAL A 276 8.19 -21.39 0.84
CA VAL A 276 8.89 -22.62 0.41
C VAL A 276 10.20 -22.81 1.18
N LYS A 277 11.00 -21.76 1.37
CA LYS A 277 12.20 -21.80 2.21
C LYS A 277 11.93 -22.22 3.66
N LYS A 278 10.72 -21.96 4.16
CA LYS A 278 10.24 -22.39 5.48
C LYS A 278 9.59 -23.79 5.46
N GLY A 279 9.76 -24.54 4.36
CA GLY A 279 9.28 -25.92 4.21
C GLY A 279 7.82 -26.07 3.82
N LYS A 280 7.17 -25.00 3.33
CA LYS A 280 5.79 -25.08 2.85
C LYS A 280 5.74 -25.55 1.40
N SER A 281 4.61 -26.19 1.01
CA SER A 281 4.38 -26.65 -0.35
C SER A 281 4.30 -25.46 -1.33
N PRO A 282 5.10 -25.45 -2.41
CA PRO A 282 4.98 -24.42 -3.43
C PRO A 282 3.59 -24.43 -4.09
N ILE A 283 2.97 -25.59 -4.24
CA ILE A 283 1.62 -25.70 -4.82
C ILE A 283 0.60 -25.01 -3.93
N THR A 284 0.64 -25.25 -2.61
CA THR A 284 -0.27 -24.57 -1.66
C THR A 284 -0.07 -23.06 -1.70
N ALA A 285 1.17 -22.58 -1.71
CA ALA A 285 1.45 -21.15 -1.79
C ALA A 285 0.96 -20.54 -3.12
N ILE A 286 1.13 -21.25 -4.25
CA ILE A 286 0.59 -20.85 -5.54
C ILE A 286 -0.95 -20.82 -5.51
N GLN A 287 -1.62 -21.79 -4.90
CA GLN A 287 -3.08 -21.77 -4.75
C GLN A 287 -3.55 -20.54 -3.98
N MET A 288 -2.86 -20.16 -2.90
CA MET A 288 -3.16 -18.96 -2.11
C MET A 288 -2.95 -17.67 -2.92
N ALA A 289 -1.96 -17.65 -3.79
CA ALA A 289 -1.62 -16.52 -4.65
C ALA A 289 -2.43 -16.47 -5.97
N THR A 290 -3.33 -17.41 -6.23
CA THR A 290 -4.02 -17.51 -7.52
C THR A 290 -5.52 -17.81 -7.34
N ILE A 291 -5.90 -19.09 -7.34
CA ILE A 291 -7.32 -19.51 -7.34
C ILE A 291 -8.06 -19.06 -6.07
N GLN A 292 -7.41 -19.03 -4.91
CA GLN A 292 -8.07 -18.63 -3.66
C GLN A 292 -8.35 -17.13 -3.64
N ALA A 293 -7.39 -16.30 -4.09
CA ALA A 293 -7.61 -14.87 -4.27
C ALA A 293 -8.73 -14.61 -5.29
N ALA A 294 -8.70 -15.29 -6.44
CA ALA A 294 -9.75 -15.18 -7.45
C ALA A 294 -11.13 -15.58 -6.91
N GLN A 295 -11.22 -16.64 -6.10
CA GLN A 295 -12.48 -17.08 -5.49
C GLN A 295 -13.00 -16.08 -4.46
N TYR A 296 -12.12 -15.56 -3.61
CA TYR A 296 -12.51 -14.56 -2.60
C TYR A 296 -13.11 -13.30 -3.24
N PHE A 297 -12.45 -12.77 -4.27
CA PHE A 297 -12.91 -11.56 -4.96
C PHE A 297 -13.96 -11.80 -6.05
N GLY A 298 -14.40 -13.04 -6.26
CA GLY A 298 -15.38 -13.37 -7.31
C GLY A 298 -14.86 -13.14 -8.73
N LEU A 299 -13.54 -13.18 -8.93
CA LEU A 299 -12.88 -13.03 -10.23
C LEU A 299 -13.02 -14.32 -11.05
N ARG A 300 -14.21 -14.50 -11.62
CA ARG A 300 -14.52 -15.69 -12.41
C ARG A 300 -13.56 -15.81 -13.59
N TYR A 301 -13.10 -17.02 -13.83
CA TYR A 301 -12.19 -17.35 -14.93
C TYR A 301 -10.78 -16.72 -14.83
N LEU A 302 -10.34 -16.34 -13.63
CA LEU A 302 -8.96 -16.01 -13.29
C LEU A 302 -8.37 -17.03 -12.32
N GLY A 303 -7.03 -17.04 -12.22
CA GLY A 303 -6.29 -17.78 -11.21
C GLY A 303 -6.17 -19.28 -11.45
N ALA A 304 -6.48 -19.78 -12.67
CA ALA A 304 -6.26 -21.18 -13.04
C ALA A 304 -5.84 -21.32 -14.51
N VAL A 305 -5.12 -22.40 -14.83
CA VAL A 305 -4.85 -22.83 -16.21
C VAL A 305 -5.89 -23.90 -16.54
N ALA A 306 -7.01 -23.47 -17.14
CA ALA A 306 -8.13 -24.34 -17.45
C ALA A 306 -8.97 -23.82 -18.63
N PRO A 307 -9.69 -24.69 -19.38
CA PRO A 307 -10.54 -24.25 -20.47
C PRO A 307 -11.59 -23.23 -20.02
N GLY A 308 -11.73 -22.13 -20.77
CA GLY A 308 -12.63 -21.01 -20.47
C GLY A 308 -12.03 -19.97 -19.53
N TYR A 309 -10.87 -20.21 -18.96
CA TYR A 309 -10.15 -19.23 -18.15
C TYR A 309 -9.36 -18.26 -19.02
N ARG A 310 -9.18 -17.05 -18.51
CA ARG A 310 -8.37 -16.04 -19.17
C ARG A 310 -6.91 -16.48 -19.17
N ALA A 311 -6.23 -16.27 -20.28
CA ALA A 311 -4.86 -16.68 -20.46
C ALA A 311 -3.88 -15.69 -19.79
N ASP A 312 -4.01 -15.57 -18.46
CA ASP A 312 -3.06 -14.92 -17.57
C ASP A 312 -2.22 -16.03 -16.92
N MET A 313 -1.01 -16.24 -17.45
CA MET A 313 -0.21 -17.42 -17.13
C MET A 313 1.28 -17.10 -17.06
N LEU A 314 1.99 -17.96 -16.33
CA LEU A 314 3.44 -17.91 -16.16
C LEU A 314 4.07 -19.17 -16.73
N VAL A 315 5.28 -19.01 -17.25
CA VAL A 315 6.20 -20.12 -17.49
C VAL A 315 7.31 -20.00 -16.45
N LEU A 316 7.38 -20.96 -15.52
CA LEU A 316 8.38 -21.01 -14.45
C LEU A 316 9.48 -22.01 -14.83
N GLU A 317 10.73 -21.63 -14.54
CA GLU A 317 11.88 -22.55 -14.67
C GLU A 317 11.88 -23.58 -13.50
N ASP A 318 11.45 -23.15 -12.33
CA ASP A 318 11.48 -23.96 -11.10
C ASP A 318 10.40 -23.52 -10.13
N LEU A 319 9.80 -24.46 -9.37
CA LEU A 319 8.75 -24.20 -8.40
C LEU A 319 9.26 -23.85 -7.00
N GLU A 320 10.47 -24.27 -6.63
CA GLU A 320 11.03 -23.99 -5.30
C GLU A 320 11.57 -22.56 -5.22
N THR A 321 12.21 -22.12 -6.30
CA THR A 321 12.74 -20.75 -6.43
C THR A 321 11.71 -19.78 -7.03
N VAL A 322 10.62 -20.29 -7.57
CA VAL A 322 9.57 -19.52 -8.28
C VAL A 322 10.21 -18.62 -9.35
N ASP A 323 11.08 -19.22 -10.17
CA ASP A 323 11.84 -18.49 -11.17
C ASP A 323 10.98 -18.24 -12.41
N VAL A 324 10.40 -17.05 -12.51
CA VAL A 324 9.52 -16.61 -13.60
C VAL A 324 10.34 -16.31 -14.84
N LYS A 325 10.09 -17.04 -15.91
CA LYS A 325 10.75 -16.86 -17.22
C LYS A 325 9.94 -15.99 -18.16
N ASP A 326 8.71 -16.42 -18.44
CA ASP A 326 7.80 -15.74 -19.36
C ASP A 326 6.46 -15.48 -18.67
N VAL A 327 5.81 -14.38 -19.04
CA VAL A 327 4.48 -14.03 -18.54
C VAL A 327 3.55 -13.75 -19.72
N TYR A 328 2.37 -14.32 -19.65
CA TYR A 328 1.26 -14.04 -20.54
C TYR A 328 0.19 -13.27 -19.77
N SER A 329 -0.23 -12.15 -20.33
CA SER A 329 -1.37 -11.38 -19.85
C SER A 329 -2.41 -11.32 -20.98
N ARG A 330 -3.61 -11.80 -20.68
CA ARG A 330 -4.70 -11.85 -21.68
C ARG A 330 -4.26 -12.50 -22.99
N GLY A 331 -3.57 -13.64 -22.89
CA GLY A 331 -3.08 -14.42 -24.03
C GLY A 331 -1.87 -13.85 -24.77
N VAL A 332 -1.45 -12.63 -24.42
CA VAL A 332 -0.28 -11.98 -25.04
C VAL A 332 0.95 -12.21 -24.15
N LYS A 333 2.05 -12.65 -24.75
CA LYS A 333 3.33 -12.71 -24.02
C LYS A 333 3.83 -11.29 -23.75
N VAL A 334 3.83 -10.86 -22.50
CA VAL A 334 4.23 -9.51 -22.04
C VAL A 334 5.59 -9.50 -21.37
N VAL A 335 6.08 -10.66 -20.92
CA VAL A 335 7.46 -10.87 -20.48
C VAL A 335 8.05 -12.02 -21.26
N ASN A 336 9.23 -11.81 -21.82
CA ASN A 336 9.98 -12.81 -22.57
C ASN A 336 11.39 -12.93 -21.97
N SER A 337 11.74 -14.12 -21.47
CA SER A 337 13.02 -14.39 -20.83
C SER A 337 13.37 -13.35 -19.76
N LYS A 338 12.45 -13.13 -18.83
CA LYS A 338 12.56 -12.19 -17.69
C LYS A 338 12.57 -10.70 -18.08
N LYS A 339 12.38 -10.37 -19.35
CA LYS A 339 12.36 -8.97 -19.80
C LYS A 339 10.95 -8.57 -20.19
N MET A 340 10.49 -7.47 -19.62
CA MET A 340 9.25 -6.84 -20.01
C MET A 340 9.29 -6.40 -21.47
N ILE A 341 8.24 -6.69 -22.22
CA ILE A 341 8.03 -6.16 -23.57
C ILE A 341 7.48 -4.74 -23.43
N ASP A 342 7.91 -3.84 -24.31
CA ASP A 342 7.48 -2.45 -24.29
C ASP A 342 5.96 -2.31 -24.23
N MET A 343 5.52 -1.47 -23.35
CA MET A 343 4.12 -1.19 -23.06
C MET A 343 3.77 0.22 -23.49
N LYS A 344 2.57 0.40 -24.05
CA LYS A 344 2.06 1.74 -24.32
C LYS A 344 1.71 2.44 -23.01
N ALA A 345 2.02 3.73 -22.91
CA ALA A 345 1.56 4.55 -21.80
C ALA A 345 0.02 4.63 -21.80
N PRO A 346 -0.63 4.46 -20.65
CA PRO A 346 -2.08 4.62 -20.53
C PRO A 346 -2.48 6.08 -20.84
N GLN A 347 -3.71 6.23 -21.32
CA GLN A 347 -4.28 7.56 -21.55
C GLN A 347 -5.13 7.95 -20.35
N VAL A 348 -4.96 9.18 -19.89
CA VAL A 348 -5.72 9.77 -18.79
C VAL A 348 -6.34 11.08 -19.27
N SER A 349 -7.59 11.34 -18.88
CA SER A 349 -8.25 12.60 -19.20
C SER A 349 -7.50 13.80 -18.63
N GLU A 350 -7.39 14.87 -19.43
CA GLU A 350 -6.69 16.11 -19.01
C GLU A 350 -7.23 16.69 -17.70
N ASN A 351 -8.54 16.54 -17.46
CA ASN A 351 -9.15 17.05 -16.24
C ASN A 351 -8.64 16.31 -15.00
N LEU A 352 -8.64 14.98 -15.01
CA LEU A 352 -8.14 14.18 -13.87
C LEU A 352 -6.64 14.39 -13.68
N ARG A 353 -5.87 14.41 -14.78
CA ARG A 353 -4.43 14.71 -14.71
C ARG A 353 -4.17 16.07 -14.06
N ARG A 354 -4.92 17.09 -14.42
CA ARG A 354 -4.80 18.43 -13.82
C ARG A 354 -5.13 18.42 -12.33
N ILE A 355 -6.16 17.69 -11.89
CA ILE A 355 -6.55 17.60 -10.49
C ILE A 355 -5.43 16.98 -9.66
N VAL A 356 -4.92 15.83 -10.07
CA VAL A 356 -3.89 15.12 -9.30
C VAL A 356 -2.53 15.82 -9.31
N LEU A 357 -2.24 16.64 -10.32
CA LEU A 357 -1.01 17.46 -10.38
C LEU A 357 -1.14 18.79 -9.63
N ASN A 358 -2.34 19.21 -9.25
CA ASN A 358 -2.60 20.45 -8.53
C ASN A 358 -3.22 20.17 -7.15
N SER A 359 -2.51 19.40 -6.34
CA SER A 359 -2.99 18.90 -5.03
C SER A 359 -2.43 19.64 -3.81
N PHE A 360 -1.65 20.70 -4.03
CA PHE A 360 -1.07 21.53 -2.96
C PHE A 360 -1.70 22.91 -2.95
N HIS A 361 -2.43 23.22 -1.90
CA HIS A 361 -3.14 24.49 -1.72
C HIS A 361 -2.73 25.20 -0.43
N THR A 362 -1.43 25.27 -0.17
CA THR A 362 -0.89 26.01 0.98
C THR A 362 -0.55 27.46 0.58
N GLY A 363 -0.65 28.37 1.54
CA GLY A 363 -0.04 29.69 1.42
C GLY A 363 1.50 29.61 1.46
N ASN A 364 2.18 30.76 1.25
CA ASN A 364 3.62 30.81 1.44
C ASN A 364 3.96 30.73 2.94
N LEU A 365 4.70 29.71 3.34
CA LEU A 365 5.09 29.46 4.72
C LEU A 365 6.37 30.22 5.07
N THR A 366 6.43 30.79 6.25
CA THR A 366 7.55 31.54 6.79
C THR A 366 8.08 30.91 8.08
N GLU A 367 9.23 31.35 8.55
CA GLU A 367 9.79 30.91 9.84
C GLU A 367 8.77 31.04 11.00
N LYS A 368 7.92 32.09 10.96
CA LYS A 368 6.88 32.31 11.97
C LYS A 368 5.82 31.20 12.04
N ASP A 369 5.63 30.49 10.94
CA ASP A 369 4.65 29.40 10.87
C ASP A 369 5.12 28.16 11.63
N PHE A 370 6.40 28.07 11.98
CA PHE A 370 7.03 27.00 12.75
C PHE A 370 7.40 27.42 14.17
N HIS A 371 7.05 28.67 14.55
CA HIS A 371 7.34 29.17 15.89
C HIS A 371 6.37 28.55 16.92
N ILE A 372 6.93 28.04 18.01
CA ILE A 372 6.17 27.52 19.15
C ILE A 372 6.31 28.50 20.31
N ASP A 373 5.19 29.08 20.77
CA ASP A 373 5.19 30.01 21.89
C ASP A 373 5.60 29.32 23.20
N GLU A 374 6.41 29.99 23.99
CA GLU A 374 6.70 29.56 25.35
C GLU A 374 5.49 29.83 26.27
N LYS A 375 4.78 28.75 26.67
CA LYS A 375 3.62 28.83 27.58
C LYS A 375 3.78 27.96 28.82
N SER A 376 4.75 27.06 28.83
CA SER A 376 5.09 26.20 29.97
C SER A 376 6.55 25.78 29.90
N GLU A 377 7.14 25.47 31.04
CA GLU A 377 8.47 24.85 31.11
C GLU A 377 8.48 23.40 30.61
N LYS A 378 7.31 22.73 30.60
CA LYS A 378 7.16 21.32 30.18
C LYS A 378 6.19 21.16 29.04
N CYS A 379 6.58 20.34 28.06
CA CYS A 379 5.74 19.99 26.93
C CYS A 379 5.63 18.48 26.78
N ARG A 380 4.55 18.06 26.10
CA ARG A 380 4.43 16.71 25.54
C ARG A 380 5.32 16.58 24.33
N VAL A 381 6.07 15.52 24.24
CA VAL A 381 6.96 15.20 23.11
C VAL A 381 6.57 13.81 22.61
N ILE A 382 6.38 13.67 21.31
CA ILE A 382 6.18 12.37 20.66
C ILE A 382 7.53 11.66 20.64
N LYS A 383 7.61 10.48 21.26
CA LYS A 383 8.80 9.65 21.21
C LYS A 383 8.59 8.49 20.25
N LEU A 384 9.48 8.39 19.28
CA LEU A 384 9.54 7.25 18.35
C LEU A 384 10.16 6.04 19.04
N ILE A 385 9.65 4.85 18.70
CA ILE A 385 10.19 3.58 19.16
C ILE A 385 10.90 2.93 17.96
N PRO A 386 12.21 2.63 18.06
CA PRO A 386 12.95 2.05 16.94
C PRO A 386 12.28 0.79 16.38
N GLY A 387 12.09 0.76 15.06
CA GLY A 387 11.49 -0.38 14.35
C GLY A 387 9.99 -0.60 14.57
N GLN A 388 9.27 0.38 15.17
CA GLN A 388 7.83 0.29 15.40
C GLN A 388 7.10 1.51 14.84
N LEU A 389 5.80 1.34 14.52
CA LEU A 389 4.91 2.42 14.10
C LEU A 389 4.19 3.08 15.28
N VAL A 390 4.14 2.41 16.43
CA VAL A 390 3.61 2.96 17.67
C VAL A 390 4.59 4.00 18.23
N THR A 391 4.04 4.97 18.96
CA THR A 391 4.80 6.04 19.61
C THR A 391 4.53 6.07 21.11
N GLU A 392 5.33 6.80 21.88
CA GLU A 392 5.11 7.06 23.29
C GLU A 392 4.93 8.54 23.56
N GLU A 393 4.13 8.90 24.57
CA GLU A 393 4.13 10.23 25.17
C GLU A 393 5.25 10.34 26.19
N ILE A 394 6.12 11.35 26.05
CA ILE A 394 7.05 11.74 27.11
C ILE A 394 6.85 13.21 27.44
N ILE A 395 6.91 13.55 28.75
CA ILE A 395 6.86 14.92 29.22
C ILE A 395 8.29 15.39 29.48
N GLN A 396 8.69 16.46 28.77
CA GLN A 396 10.06 16.99 28.83
C GLN A 396 10.08 18.48 29.18
N GLY A 397 11.07 18.87 29.98
CA GLY A 397 11.41 20.29 30.14
C GLY A 397 12.00 20.84 28.83
N ILE A 398 11.46 21.94 28.33
CA ILE A 398 11.91 22.57 27.09
C ILE A 398 12.82 23.75 27.41
N ASN A 399 13.96 23.79 26.77
CA ASN A 399 14.88 24.94 26.88
C ASN A 399 14.56 25.97 25.78
N TRP A 400 13.69 26.91 26.11
CA TRP A 400 13.20 27.92 25.18
C TRP A 400 14.28 28.92 24.71
N ASP A 401 15.28 29.16 25.54
CA ASP A 401 16.39 30.07 25.22
C ASP A 401 17.30 29.56 24.10
N LYS A 402 17.24 28.24 23.83
CA LYS A 402 18.08 27.58 22.86
C LYS A 402 17.23 27.13 21.66
N ASN A 403 17.42 27.80 20.50
CA ASN A 403 16.74 27.45 19.24
C ASN A 403 15.23 27.24 19.36
N ASN A 404 14.55 28.07 20.17
CA ASN A 404 13.09 27.93 20.38
C ASN A 404 12.65 26.51 20.72
N GLY A 405 13.32 25.93 21.72
CA GLY A 405 12.96 24.60 22.26
C GLY A 405 13.63 23.39 21.65
N VAL A 406 14.43 23.57 20.58
CA VAL A 406 15.22 22.46 19.99
C VAL A 406 16.42 22.12 20.88
N ASP A 407 16.57 20.85 21.24
CA ASP A 407 17.70 20.35 22.01
C ASP A 407 18.33 19.14 21.34
N LEU A 408 19.43 19.38 20.63
CA LEU A 408 20.12 18.36 19.81
C LEU A 408 20.82 17.30 20.69
N GLU A 409 21.14 17.59 21.96
CA GLU A 409 21.77 16.65 22.87
C GLU A 409 20.75 15.61 23.35
N ARG A 410 19.53 16.06 23.64
CA ARG A 410 18.41 15.20 24.06
C ARG A 410 17.55 14.70 22.89
N ASP A 411 17.95 15.03 21.65
CA ASP A 411 17.20 14.72 20.43
C ASP A 411 15.74 15.21 20.48
N ILE A 412 15.53 16.46 20.92
CA ILE A 412 14.23 17.11 20.89
C ILE A 412 14.21 18.04 19.67
N LEU A 413 13.42 17.69 18.66
CA LEU A 413 13.29 18.41 17.41
C LEU A 413 11.90 19.00 17.25
N LYS A 414 11.76 20.04 16.43
CA LYS A 414 10.44 20.54 16.04
C LYS A 414 9.76 19.61 15.06
N LEU A 415 8.45 19.45 15.23
CA LEU A 415 7.55 18.75 14.34
C LEU A 415 6.40 19.68 13.95
N ALA A 416 6.08 19.74 12.67
CA ALA A 416 4.91 20.43 12.14
C ALA A 416 4.12 19.51 11.21
N VAL A 417 2.79 19.51 11.33
CA VAL A 417 1.86 18.93 10.36
C VAL A 417 0.96 20.04 9.86
N ILE A 418 1.00 20.34 8.55
CA ILE A 418 0.40 21.51 7.95
C ILE A 418 -0.65 21.10 6.93
N GLU A 419 -1.86 21.63 7.06
CA GLU A 419 -2.94 21.39 6.11
C GLU A 419 -2.56 21.89 4.72
N ARG A 420 -2.69 21.02 3.70
CA ARG A 420 -2.29 21.30 2.32
C ARG A 420 -3.39 21.25 1.28
N HIS A 421 -4.60 20.86 1.65
CA HIS A 421 -5.67 20.54 0.71
C HIS A 421 -6.60 21.70 0.41
N LYS A 422 -6.94 22.50 1.43
CA LYS A 422 -8.00 23.53 1.39
C LYS A 422 -7.52 24.92 1.77
N ASN A 423 -6.22 25.07 2.05
CA ASN A 423 -5.61 26.33 2.51
C ASN A 423 -6.32 26.91 3.76
N THR A 424 -6.64 26.04 4.72
CA THR A 424 -7.29 26.45 5.98
C THR A 424 -6.35 27.25 6.88
N GLY A 425 -5.03 27.09 6.67
CA GLY A 425 -3.99 27.64 7.53
C GLY A 425 -3.82 26.88 8.85
N HIS A 426 -4.53 25.75 9.04
CA HIS A 426 -4.37 24.90 10.22
C HIS A 426 -3.01 24.20 10.20
N LYS A 427 -2.40 24.11 11.38
CA LYS A 427 -1.11 23.45 11.59
C LYS A 427 -0.97 22.97 13.02
N GLY A 428 -0.61 21.72 13.18
CA GLY A 428 -0.16 21.15 14.45
C GLY A 428 1.33 21.38 14.62
N LEU A 429 1.72 21.96 15.75
CA LEU A 429 3.12 22.22 16.09
C LEU A 429 3.46 21.52 17.40
N GLY A 430 4.64 20.94 17.47
CA GLY A 430 5.11 20.27 18.67
C GLY A 430 6.54 19.80 18.58
N PHE A 431 6.85 18.81 19.41
CA PHE A 431 8.19 18.27 19.53
C PHE A 431 8.18 16.73 19.31
N ILE A 432 9.29 16.26 18.74
CA ILE A 432 9.53 14.84 18.49
C ILE A 432 10.91 14.43 18.99
N ASN A 433 11.03 13.18 19.43
CA ASN A 433 12.25 12.54 19.88
C ASN A 433 12.44 11.20 19.17
N GLY A 434 13.67 10.82 18.87
CA GLY A 434 14.01 9.54 18.25
C GLY A 434 14.34 9.62 16.75
N ILE A 435 14.48 10.84 16.19
CA ILE A 435 14.94 11.04 14.78
C ILE A 435 16.46 11.09 14.72
N GLY A 436 17.10 11.85 15.62
CA GLY A 436 18.56 12.01 15.65
C GLY A 436 19.14 13.09 14.75
N LEU A 437 18.31 13.87 14.03
CA LEU A 437 18.77 14.93 13.12
C LEU A 437 19.56 16.00 13.88
N LYS A 438 20.77 16.32 13.42
CA LYS A 438 21.67 17.29 14.07
C LYS A 438 21.70 18.64 13.38
N LYS A 439 21.19 18.73 12.16
CA LYS A 439 21.19 19.94 11.34
C LYS A 439 20.11 19.90 10.28
N GLY A 440 19.56 21.07 9.91
CA GLY A 440 18.65 21.21 8.79
C GLY A 440 17.20 20.80 9.10
N ALA A 441 16.47 20.45 8.06
CA ALA A 441 15.08 20.01 8.12
C ALA A 441 14.79 18.96 7.03
N ILE A 442 13.80 18.12 7.31
CA ILE A 442 13.23 17.14 6.36
C ILE A 442 11.73 17.38 6.26
N ALA A 443 11.19 17.26 5.06
CA ALA A 443 9.75 17.38 4.80
C ALA A 443 9.25 16.25 3.91
N SER A 444 8.01 15.86 4.11
CA SER A 444 7.31 14.84 3.31
C SER A 444 5.87 15.25 3.02
N SER A 445 5.38 14.90 1.83
CA SER A 445 3.96 14.91 1.49
C SER A 445 3.30 13.54 1.66
N VAL A 446 4.10 12.51 1.98
CA VAL A 446 3.61 11.17 2.33
C VAL A 446 3.46 11.11 3.84
N SER A 447 2.22 11.15 4.31
CA SER A 447 1.86 11.28 5.73
C SER A 447 0.49 10.65 5.95
N HIS A 448 0.48 9.37 6.28
CA HIS A 448 -0.73 8.54 6.35
C HIS A 448 -1.77 9.10 7.31
N ASP A 449 -3.09 9.00 7.00
CA ASP A 449 -3.64 8.70 5.66
C ASP A 449 -4.04 10.01 4.96
N SER A 450 -4.09 11.12 5.73
CA SER A 450 -4.55 12.43 5.24
C SER A 450 -3.58 13.12 4.27
N HIS A 451 -2.32 12.69 4.27
CA HIS A 451 -1.23 13.24 3.46
C HIS A 451 -1.06 14.75 3.54
N ASN A 452 -1.23 15.31 4.73
CA ASN A 452 -0.84 16.66 5.04
C ASN A 452 0.69 16.81 5.01
N LEU A 453 1.20 18.02 4.89
CA LEU A 453 2.65 18.25 4.92
C LEU A 453 3.18 17.96 6.32
N ILE A 454 4.18 17.12 6.40
CA ILE A 454 4.92 16.88 7.63
C ILE A 454 6.34 17.40 7.52
N VAL A 455 6.81 18.13 8.53
CA VAL A 455 8.13 18.77 8.54
C VAL A 455 8.76 18.56 9.91
N ILE A 456 9.99 18.04 9.92
CA ILE A 456 10.82 17.92 11.13
C ILE A 456 12.10 18.70 10.92
N GLY A 457 12.51 19.51 11.91
CA GLY A 457 13.71 20.31 11.74
C GLY A 457 14.36 20.76 13.02
N THR A 458 15.60 21.22 12.85
CA THR A 458 16.45 21.78 13.91
C THR A 458 16.34 23.31 14.01
N ASN A 459 15.73 23.94 13.02
CA ASN A 459 15.51 25.39 12.98
C ASN A 459 14.34 25.75 12.04
N GLU A 460 13.67 26.86 12.29
CA GLU A 460 12.46 27.31 11.60
C GLU A 460 12.73 27.72 10.14
N LYS A 461 13.92 28.28 9.86
CA LYS A 461 14.30 28.70 8.50
C LYS A 461 14.36 27.53 7.54
N ASP A 462 15.09 26.48 7.88
CA ASP A 462 15.21 25.28 7.02
C ASP A 462 13.86 24.55 6.91
N MET A 463 13.04 24.54 7.98
CA MET A 463 11.68 24.00 7.95
C MET A 463 10.79 24.78 6.95
N ALA A 464 10.84 26.11 6.93
CA ALA A 464 10.07 26.92 6.00
C ALA A 464 10.50 26.69 4.54
N ILE A 465 11.80 26.57 4.29
CA ILE A 465 12.34 26.26 2.95
C ILE A 465 11.86 24.86 2.50
N ALA A 466 11.99 23.84 3.35
CA ALA A 466 11.57 22.49 3.05
C ALA A 466 10.07 22.41 2.75
N ALA A 467 9.24 23.04 3.58
CA ALA A 467 7.79 23.06 3.42
C ALA A 467 7.34 23.78 2.13
N ASN A 468 7.94 24.90 1.76
CA ASN A 468 7.59 25.59 0.51
C ASN A 468 8.07 24.82 -0.72
N HIS A 469 9.25 24.21 -0.65
CA HIS A 469 9.78 23.47 -1.79
C HIS A 469 8.94 22.22 -2.08
N ILE A 470 8.54 21.49 -1.06
CA ILE A 470 7.74 20.27 -1.25
C ILE A 470 6.37 20.55 -1.90
N CYS A 471 5.80 21.73 -1.69
CA CYS A 471 4.57 22.14 -2.37
C CYS A 471 4.71 22.25 -3.91
N SER A 472 5.94 22.34 -4.41
CA SER A 472 6.21 22.43 -5.85
C SER A 472 6.57 21.08 -6.49
N VAL A 473 7.03 20.10 -5.70
CA VAL A 473 7.56 18.83 -6.22
C VAL A 473 6.84 17.61 -5.70
N GLY A 474 6.20 17.70 -4.52
CA GLY A 474 5.71 16.53 -3.78
C GLY A 474 6.84 15.66 -3.24
N GLY A 475 6.50 14.55 -2.59
CA GLY A 475 7.46 13.52 -2.17
C GLY A 475 8.26 13.90 -0.92
N ASN A 476 9.58 13.81 -0.99
CA ASN A 476 10.49 14.02 0.13
C ASN A 476 11.56 15.08 -0.19
N VAL A 477 11.86 15.96 0.78
CA VAL A 477 12.83 17.03 0.63
C VAL A 477 13.74 17.11 1.86
N VAL A 478 15.03 17.34 1.63
CA VAL A 478 16.06 17.55 2.67
C VAL A 478 16.71 18.91 2.47
N VAL A 479 16.73 19.71 3.53
CA VAL A 479 17.29 21.07 3.54
C VAL A 479 18.36 21.19 4.62
N ALA A 480 19.45 21.85 4.30
CA ALA A 480 20.47 22.23 5.29
C ALA A 480 21.10 23.58 4.92
N ASP A 481 21.36 24.43 5.92
CA ASP A 481 21.98 25.76 5.76
C ASP A 481 21.22 26.69 4.80
N GLY A 482 19.92 26.49 4.66
CA GLY A 482 19.09 27.28 3.75
C GLY A 482 19.10 26.81 2.30
N GLU A 483 19.67 25.65 2.01
CA GLU A 483 19.74 25.06 0.67
C GLU A 483 19.09 23.66 0.63
N ILE A 484 18.45 23.34 -0.50
CA ILE A 484 17.92 22.00 -0.76
C ILE A 484 19.09 21.11 -1.15
N ILE A 485 19.35 20.07 -0.37
CA ILE A 485 20.48 19.15 -0.59
C ILE A 485 20.08 17.84 -1.24
N ALA A 486 18.79 17.44 -1.11
CA ALA A 486 18.23 16.28 -1.81
C ALA A 486 16.72 16.40 -1.90
N GLN A 487 16.14 15.76 -2.92
CA GLN A 487 14.71 15.59 -3.09
C GLN A 487 14.37 14.29 -3.80
N MET A 488 13.16 13.79 -3.58
CA MET A 488 12.48 12.77 -4.37
C MET A 488 11.12 13.35 -4.76
N SER A 489 10.84 13.40 -6.07
CA SER A 489 9.66 14.12 -6.57
C SER A 489 8.49 13.20 -6.85
N LEU A 490 7.35 13.48 -6.22
CA LEU A 490 6.08 12.75 -6.37
C LEU A 490 4.96 13.71 -6.78
N PRO A 491 4.91 14.16 -8.04
CA PRO A 491 4.00 15.24 -8.47
C PRO A 491 2.53 14.82 -8.51
N ILE A 492 2.23 13.51 -8.62
CA ILE A 492 0.86 13.01 -8.68
C ILE A 492 0.32 12.89 -7.27
N ALA A 493 -0.57 13.77 -6.90
CA ALA A 493 -1.18 13.88 -5.58
C ALA A 493 -0.17 14.06 -4.41
N GLY A 494 1.10 14.32 -4.70
CA GLY A 494 2.17 14.28 -3.71
C GLY A 494 2.56 12.85 -3.29
N LEU A 495 2.14 11.83 -4.01
CA LEU A 495 2.25 10.41 -3.63
C LEU A 495 2.97 9.56 -4.66
N MET A 496 2.82 9.86 -5.95
CA MET A 496 3.29 9.02 -7.05
C MET A 496 4.02 9.83 -8.12
N SER A 497 4.82 9.11 -8.92
CA SER A 497 5.54 9.63 -10.07
C SER A 497 5.35 8.73 -11.30
N GLU A 498 5.53 9.32 -12.49
CA GLU A 498 5.55 8.62 -13.79
C GLU A 498 6.97 8.21 -14.22
N VAL A 499 7.99 8.47 -13.40
CA VAL A 499 9.36 8.02 -13.68
C VAL A 499 9.51 6.54 -13.35
N SER A 500 10.57 5.93 -13.82
CA SER A 500 10.80 4.49 -13.62
C SER A 500 10.99 4.13 -12.14
N GLY A 501 10.66 2.89 -11.77
CA GLY A 501 10.90 2.40 -10.41
C GLY A 501 12.39 2.45 -10.01
N GLU A 502 13.31 2.28 -10.96
CA GLU A 502 14.76 2.41 -10.73
C GLU A 502 15.14 3.84 -10.37
N GLU A 503 14.52 4.83 -11.04
CA GLU A 503 14.76 6.24 -10.78
C GLU A 503 14.22 6.65 -9.41
N ILE A 504 12.98 6.27 -9.08
CA ILE A 504 12.40 6.50 -7.74
C ILE A 504 13.24 5.83 -6.64
N ALA A 505 13.68 4.60 -6.83
CA ALA A 505 14.52 3.92 -5.84
C ALA A 505 15.87 4.64 -5.65
N THR A 506 16.45 5.18 -6.73
CA THR A 506 17.70 5.94 -6.70
C THR A 506 17.51 7.28 -5.99
N GLU A 507 16.44 8.01 -6.29
CA GLU A 507 16.12 9.27 -5.63
C GLU A 507 15.85 9.04 -4.13
N ASN A 508 15.07 8.01 -3.76
CA ASN A 508 14.79 7.66 -2.37
C ASN A 508 16.07 7.34 -1.59
N GLU A 509 16.96 6.55 -2.18
CA GLU A 509 18.24 6.24 -1.55
C GLU A 509 19.14 7.48 -1.40
N THR A 510 19.11 8.40 -2.36
CA THR A 510 19.85 9.68 -2.30
C THR A 510 19.33 10.55 -1.17
N VAL A 511 18.01 10.65 -1.04
CA VAL A 511 17.37 11.41 0.04
C VAL A 511 17.71 10.79 1.40
N ARG A 512 17.61 9.47 1.56
CA ARG A 512 17.99 8.75 2.80
C ARG A 512 19.45 9.00 3.18
N LYS A 513 20.40 8.84 2.26
CA LYS A 513 21.82 9.11 2.51
C LYS A 513 22.08 10.54 2.94
N SER A 514 21.37 11.50 2.33
CA SER A 514 21.49 12.91 2.71
C SER A 514 21.05 13.14 4.15
N VAL A 515 19.95 12.51 4.58
CA VAL A 515 19.46 12.59 5.97
C VAL A 515 20.45 11.95 6.95
N TYR A 516 21.02 10.79 6.63
CA TYR A 516 22.06 10.17 7.45
C TYR A 516 23.31 11.07 7.56
N GLY A 517 23.68 11.76 6.48
CA GLY A 517 24.74 12.78 6.48
C GLY A 517 24.46 13.98 7.39
N LEU A 518 23.21 14.22 7.76
CA LEU A 518 22.80 15.25 8.73
C LEU A 518 22.73 14.73 10.18
N GLY A 519 23.15 13.49 10.45
CA GLY A 519 23.32 12.93 11.78
C GLY A 519 22.24 11.93 12.23
N VAL A 520 21.26 11.63 11.40
CA VAL A 520 20.28 10.57 11.66
C VAL A 520 21.01 9.21 11.65
N PRO A 521 20.78 8.34 12.64
CA PRO A 521 21.35 6.99 12.65
C PRO A 521 20.84 6.13 11.48
N GLU A 522 21.70 5.26 10.93
CA GLU A 522 21.35 4.44 9.76
C GLU A 522 20.27 3.36 10.04
N ASP A 523 20.04 3.04 11.30
CA ASP A 523 18.97 2.13 11.76
C ASP A 523 17.61 2.83 11.93
N VAL A 524 17.55 4.15 11.73
CA VAL A 524 16.31 4.93 11.72
C VAL A 524 15.86 5.14 10.28
N GLU A 525 14.61 4.81 9.98
CA GLU A 525 13.97 5.09 8.68
C GLU A 525 13.16 6.40 8.77
N PRO A 526 13.79 7.56 8.50
CA PRO A 526 13.22 8.86 8.87
C PRO A 526 11.90 9.15 8.18
N PHE A 527 11.79 8.90 6.87
CA PHE A 527 10.57 9.20 6.11
C PHE A 527 9.44 8.23 6.40
N MET A 528 9.74 6.97 6.68
CA MET A 528 8.73 6.01 7.14
C MET A 528 8.19 6.42 8.51
N ASN A 529 9.07 6.75 9.46
CA ASN A 529 8.63 7.25 10.77
C ASN A 529 7.79 8.53 10.65
N MET A 530 8.20 9.46 9.78
CA MET A 530 7.41 10.67 9.51
C MET A 530 6.03 10.34 8.96
N ALA A 531 5.94 9.40 8.02
CA ALA A 531 4.68 9.04 7.39
C ALA A 531 3.62 8.54 8.38
N PHE A 532 4.03 7.90 9.46
CA PHE A 532 3.12 7.32 10.47
C PHE A 532 2.97 8.15 11.75
N VAL A 533 3.75 9.23 11.92
CA VAL A 533 3.66 10.07 13.14
C VAL A 533 2.37 10.90 13.19
N SER A 534 1.71 11.07 12.05
CA SER A 534 0.43 11.76 11.92
C SER A 534 -0.78 10.84 11.87
N LEU A 535 -0.59 9.52 11.77
CA LEU A 535 -1.69 8.57 11.64
C LEU A 535 -2.39 8.34 12.98
N SER A 536 -3.57 8.94 13.12
CA SER A 536 -4.34 9.01 14.36
C SER A 536 -5.13 7.74 14.71
N VAL A 537 -4.86 6.61 14.01
CA VAL A 537 -5.39 5.27 14.33
C VAL A 537 -4.36 4.36 15.01
N ILE A 538 -3.07 4.71 14.97
CA ILE A 538 -2.01 3.94 15.62
C ILE A 538 -1.60 4.59 16.95
N PRO A 539 -1.63 3.88 18.12
CA PRO A 539 -1.25 4.43 19.43
C PRO A 539 0.21 4.94 19.48
N SER A 540 0.52 5.76 20.48
CA SER A 540 -0.37 6.40 21.45
C SER A 540 -0.54 7.91 21.20
N LEU A 541 0.55 8.69 21.01
CA LEU A 541 0.53 10.14 20.80
C LEU A 541 0.89 10.45 19.35
N LYS A 542 0.01 11.15 18.65
CA LYS A 542 0.20 11.55 17.26
C LYS A 542 0.03 13.05 17.05
N MET A 543 0.49 13.57 15.91
CA MET A 543 0.31 14.97 15.54
C MET A 543 -0.53 15.06 14.27
N THR A 544 -1.65 15.77 14.33
CA THR A 544 -2.46 16.15 13.15
C THR A 544 -2.39 17.65 12.92
N THR A 545 -3.03 18.16 11.88
CA THR A 545 -3.17 19.61 11.62
C THR A 545 -3.90 20.33 12.75
N LEU A 546 -4.74 19.61 13.52
CA LEU A 546 -5.49 20.14 14.67
C LEU A 546 -4.70 20.12 15.98
N GLY A 547 -3.53 19.49 16.02
CA GLY A 547 -2.66 19.39 17.18
C GLY A 547 -2.37 17.95 17.61
N LEU A 548 -1.90 17.79 18.85
CA LEU A 548 -1.63 16.49 19.45
C LEU A 548 -2.91 15.69 19.69
N VAL A 549 -2.88 14.41 19.36
CA VAL A 549 -3.98 13.45 19.57
C VAL A 549 -3.52 12.32 20.47
N ASP A 550 -4.24 12.10 21.57
CA ASP A 550 -4.18 10.85 22.33
C ASP A 550 -5.07 9.84 21.60
N VAL A 551 -4.43 8.91 20.90
CA VAL A 551 -5.15 7.93 20.07
C VAL A 551 -5.94 6.94 20.92
N ASP A 552 -5.42 6.58 22.10
CA ASP A 552 -6.06 5.63 23.00
C ASP A 552 -7.36 6.19 23.62
N LYS A 553 -7.38 7.51 23.88
CA LYS A 553 -8.55 8.20 24.45
C LYS A 553 -9.44 8.88 23.40
N GLN A 554 -8.97 8.98 22.15
CA GLN A 554 -9.66 9.68 21.07
C GLN A 554 -9.95 11.15 21.44
N GLU A 555 -8.93 11.89 21.88
CA GLU A 555 -9.06 13.31 22.27
C GLU A 555 -7.85 14.15 21.84
N LEU A 556 -8.09 15.44 21.58
CA LEU A 556 -7.03 16.41 21.36
C LEU A 556 -6.38 16.80 22.69
N LEU A 557 -5.04 16.85 22.70
CA LEU A 557 -4.25 17.25 23.85
C LEU A 557 -3.57 18.61 23.66
N SER A 558 -3.43 19.36 24.75
CA SER A 558 -2.53 20.52 24.77
C SER A 558 -1.08 20.08 24.64
N LEU A 559 -0.28 20.83 23.88
CA LEU A 559 1.18 20.65 23.86
C LEU A 559 1.81 20.88 25.25
N TYR A 560 1.26 21.80 26.00
CA TYR A 560 1.77 22.25 27.29
C TYR A 560 1.19 21.45 28.44
N VAL A 561 2.05 21.16 29.45
CA VAL A 561 1.71 20.40 30.65
C VAL A 561 1.82 21.28 31.88
#